data_db5e4efbf7c49f82d1c88cd6f2c910e3
#
_entry.id   db5e4efbf7c49f82d1c88cd6f2c910e3
#
_cell.length_a   1.000
_cell.length_b   1.000
_cell.length_c   1.000
_cell.angle_alpha   90.00
_cell.angle_beta   90.00
_cell.angle_gamma   90.00
#
_symmetry.space_group_name_H-M   'P 1'
#
loop_
_entity.id
_entity.type
_entity.pdbx_description
1 polymer ?
#
loop_
_entity_poly.entity_id
_entity_poly.type
_entity_poly.pdbx_seq_one_letter_code
_entity_poly.pdbx_strand_id
1 'polypeptide(L)'
;LKHPKLLFKSVLVYAPTFRDTDGNRNEFHPEIDFDLLSKSLLPNQVLLICPHPVMDAPILPHKYHNILEVRDFSTNDYMLISDMLITDYSSVIFEYALLGKPIAFFCYDLLRYDRDFYLKYPDDLPGDVFKTQEELTEYLRSPEKQVLTDKYTAFMQKYMSACDGHSCERIATLINSYMAVSYTHLRAHETGRN
;
A
#
# COMPACT_ATOMS: atom_id res chain seq x y z
N LEU A 1 21.25 -6.02 12.51
CA LEU A 1 19.95 -6.35 11.95
C LEU A 1 18.91 -6.39 13.07
N LYS A 2 17.89 -5.51 13.05
CA LYS A 2 16.82 -5.53 14.07
C LYS A 2 15.93 -6.76 13.95
N HIS A 3 15.74 -7.27 12.73
CA HIS A 3 14.88 -8.42 12.42
C HIS A 3 15.65 -9.55 11.71
N PRO A 4 16.55 -10.27 12.40
CA PRO A 4 17.35 -11.34 11.79
C PRO A 4 16.48 -12.52 11.29
N LYS A 5 15.25 -12.65 11.81
CA LYS A 5 14.28 -13.68 11.37
C LYS A 5 13.81 -13.53 9.93
N LEU A 6 13.99 -12.34 9.31
CA LEU A 6 13.59 -12.09 7.92
C LEU A 6 14.62 -12.57 6.91
N LEU A 7 15.86 -12.87 7.36
CA LEU A 7 16.88 -13.38 6.45
C LEU A 7 16.46 -14.71 5.82
N PHE A 8 16.54 -14.78 4.50
CA PHE A 8 16.20 -15.95 3.70
C PHE A 8 14.73 -16.37 3.78
N LYS A 9 13.83 -15.43 4.16
CA LYS A 9 12.39 -15.65 4.17
C LYS A 9 11.73 -14.88 3.04
N SER A 10 10.62 -15.39 2.53
CA SER A 10 9.68 -14.63 1.74
C SER A 10 8.86 -13.75 2.69
N VAL A 11 8.98 -12.44 2.51
CA VAL A 11 8.39 -11.43 3.38
C VAL A 11 7.08 -10.93 2.77
N LEU A 12 5.99 -11.21 3.46
CA LEU A 12 4.66 -10.68 3.12
C LEU A 12 4.38 -9.48 4.05
N VAL A 13 3.86 -8.39 3.51
CA VAL A 13 3.43 -7.24 4.31
C VAL A 13 1.91 -7.14 4.27
N TYR A 14 1.26 -7.08 5.43
CA TYR A 14 -0.16 -6.75 5.56
C TYR A 14 -0.29 -5.34 6.12
N ALA A 15 -0.81 -4.43 5.31
CA ALA A 15 -1.04 -3.04 5.64
C ALA A 15 -2.54 -2.71 5.54
N PRO A 16 -3.34 -3.02 6.59
CA PRO A 16 -4.78 -2.75 6.59
C PRO A 16 -5.08 -1.28 6.74
N THR A 17 -6.15 -0.81 6.10
CA THR A 17 -6.75 0.49 6.39
C THR A 17 -7.52 0.40 7.71
N PHE A 18 -7.40 1.43 8.55
CA PHE A 18 -8.20 1.52 9.76
C PHE A 18 -9.70 1.69 9.43
N ARG A 19 -10.56 1.29 10.36
CA ARG A 19 -12.01 1.54 10.29
C ARG A 19 -12.37 2.60 11.33
N ASP A 20 -13.34 3.43 10.98
CA ASP A 20 -13.90 4.44 11.88
C ASP A 20 -15.19 3.85 12.48
N THR A 21 -15.05 3.13 13.59
CA THR A 21 -16.18 2.54 14.27
C THR A 21 -16.60 3.48 15.39
N ASP A 22 -17.75 4.16 15.23
CA ASP A 22 -18.35 5.07 16.23
C ASP A 22 -17.38 6.18 16.74
N GLY A 23 -16.50 6.68 15.86
CA GLY A 23 -15.48 7.69 16.21
C GLY A 23 -14.26 7.13 16.93
N ASN A 24 -14.16 5.83 17.15
CA ASN A 24 -12.99 5.17 17.72
C ASN A 24 -12.15 4.51 16.62
N ARG A 25 -11.06 5.19 16.24
CA ARG A 25 -10.11 4.70 15.22
C ARG A 25 -9.04 3.77 15.78
N ASN A 26 -8.93 3.69 17.10
CA ASN A 26 -7.81 3.03 17.78
C ASN A 26 -8.03 1.52 17.97
N GLU A 27 -9.25 1.03 17.84
CA GLU A 27 -9.63 -0.35 18.19
C GLU A 27 -10.04 -1.20 16.98
N PHE A 28 -9.46 -0.95 15.81
CA PHE A 28 -9.75 -1.78 14.65
C PHE A 28 -9.07 -3.15 14.77
N HIS A 29 -9.87 -4.18 14.70
CA HIS A 29 -9.42 -5.57 14.57
C HIS A 29 -9.90 -6.12 13.23
N PRO A 30 -8.98 -6.49 12.32
CA PRO A 30 -9.38 -7.13 11.06
C PRO A 30 -10.08 -8.46 11.35
N GLU A 31 -11.05 -8.81 10.53
CA GLU A 31 -11.75 -10.10 10.58
C GLU A 31 -10.82 -11.23 10.06
N ILE A 32 -9.74 -11.51 10.79
CA ILE A 32 -8.71 -12.52 10.47
C ILE A 32 -8.54 -13.45 11.67
N ASP A 33 -8.66 -14.74 11.43
CA ASP A 33 -8.16 -15.78 12.34
C ASP A 33 -6.64 -15.93 12.14
N PHE A 34 -5.87 -15.28 13.00
CA PHE A 34 -4.41 -15.30 12.95
C PHE A 34 -3.82 -16.68 13.29
N ASP A 35 -4.52 -17.51 14.08
CA ASP A 35 -4.08 -18.89 14.38
C ASP A 35 -4.14 -19.76 13.13
N LEU A 36 -5.24 -19.63 12.37
CA LEU A 36 -5.39 -20.31 11.09
C LEU A 36 -4.37 -19.79 10.06
N LEU A 37 -4.24 -18.47 9.97
CA LEU A 37 -3.30 -17.85 9.04
C LEU A 37 -1.86 -18.28 9.32
N SER A 38 -1.43 -18.26 10.59
CA SER A 38 -0.08 -18.70 10.99
C SER A 38 0.22 -20.14 10.59
N LYS A 39 -0.77 -21.04 10.73
CA LYS A 39 -0.64 -22.46 10.32
C LYS A 39 -0.66 -22.63 8.80
N SER A 40 -1.19 -21.65 8.07
CA SER A 40 -1.37 -21.71 6.62
C SER A 40 -0.20 -21.15 5.83
N LEU A 41 0.62 -20.28 6.44
CA LEU A 41 1.83 -19.75 5.80
C LEU A 41 2.83 -20.86 5.52
N LEU A 42 3.53 -20.75 4.39
CA LEU A 42 4.62 -21.68 4.05
C LEU A 42 5.79 -21.52 5.02
N PRO A 43 6.61 -22.58 5.24
CA PRO A 43 7.71 -22.55 6.20
C PRO A 43 8.75 -21.46 5.97
N ASN A 44 8.89 -20.99 4.72
CA ASN A 44 9.79 -19.92 4.34
C ASN A 44 9.11 -18.54 4.32
N GLN A 45 7.82 -18.43 4.61
CA GLN A 45 7.09 -17.16 4.65
C GLN A 45 7.08 -16.56 6.04
N VAL A 46 7.13 -15.22 6.09
CA VAL A 46 6.89 -14.40 7.28
C VAL A 46 5.92 -13.27 6.90
N LEU A 47 4.87 -13.10 7.69
CA LEU A 47 3.93 -11.99 7.54
C LEU A 47 4.28 -10.87 8.51
N LEU A 48 4.49 -9.67 7.98
CA LEU A 48 4.65 -8.44 8.75
C LEU A 48 3.33 -7.68 8.73
N ILE A 49 2.75 -7.45 9.88
CA ILE A 49 1.58 -6.57 10.01
C ILE A 49 2.08 -5.17 10.30
N CYS A 50 1.76 -4.23 9.40
CA CYS A 50 2.07 -2.82 9.52
C CYS A 50 0.77 -2.05 9.81
N PRO A 51 0.38 -1.87 11.07
CA PRO A 51 -0.82 -1.12 11.43
C PRO A 51 -0.73 0.32 10.92
N HIS A 52 -1.88 0.89 10.57
CA HIS A 52 -1.93 2.32 10.23
C HIS A 52 -1.45 3.15 11.44
N PRO A 53 -0.69 4.25 11.25
CA PRO A 53 -0.14 5.06 12.36
C PRO A 53 -1.17 5.61 13.36
N VAL A 54 -2.44 5.70 12.97
CA VAL A 54 -3.56 6.09 13.86
C VAL A 54 -3.94 5.00 14.85
N MET A 55 -3.52 3.75 14.61
CA MET A 55 -3.91 2.59 15.41
C MET A 55 -2.87 2.35 16.51
N ASP A 56 -3.22 2.65 17.76
CA ASP A 56 -2.34 2.43 18.91
C ASP A 56 -2.45 1.01 19.47
N ALA A 57 -3.65 0.41 19.42
CA ALA A 57 -3.89 -0.93 19.94
C ALA A 57 -3.19 -2.00 19.10
N PRO A 58 -2.66 -3.07 19.74
CA PRO A 58 -2.13 -4.22 19.02
C PRO A 58 -3.22 -4.91 18.20
N ILE A 59 -2.88 -5.31 16.97
CA ILE A 59 -3.76 -6.13 16.11
C ILE A 59 -3.67 -7.60 16.49
N LEU A 60 -2.45 -8.10 16.81
CA LEU A 60 -2.23 -9.50 17.13
C LEU A 60 -2.69 -9.82 18.56
N PRO A 61 -3.48 -10.89 18.75
CA PRO A 61 -3.94 -11.32 20.08
C PRO A 61 -2.81 -11.87 20.94
N HIS A 62 -1.79 -12.44 20.33
CA HIS A 62 -0.58 -12.96 20.98
C HIS A 62 0.60 -13.07 19.98
N LYS A 63 1.74 -13.55 20.44
CA LYS A 63 2.95 -13.71 19.61
C LYS A 63 2.90 -14.96 18.76
N TYR A 64 3.24 -14.82 17.48
CA TYR A 64 3.42 -15.91 16.54
C TYR A 64 4.91 -16.06 16.15
N HIS A 65 5.28 -17.20 15.61
CA HIS A 65 6.66 -17.43 15.15
C HIS A 65 6.92 -16.86 13.73
N ASN A 66 5.86 -16.75 12.92
CA ASN A 66 5.88 -16.37 11.50
C ASN A 66 4.95 -15.18 11.17
N ILE A 67 4.29 -14.58 12.16
CA ILE A 67 3.53 -13.34 12.01
C ILE A 67 4.07 -12.34 13.04
N LEU A 68 4.47 -11.16 12.59
CA LEU A 68 5.07 -10.12 13.41
C LEU A 68 4.32 -8.81 13.20
N GLU A 69 3.83 -8.19 14.26
CA GLU A 69 3.38 -6.81 14.21
C GLU A 69 4.59 -5.88 14.37
N VAL A 70 4.75 -4.95 13.44
CA VAL A 70 5.93 -4.08 13.34
C VAL A 70 5.51 -2.61 13.35
N ARG A 71 6.24 -1.80 14.15
CA ARG A 71 5.98 -0.36 14.34
C ARG A 71 7.26 0.46 14.44
N ASP A 72 8.43 -0.16 14.30
CA ASP A 72 9.74 0.46 14.53
C ASP A 72 10.32 1.14 13.28
N PHE A 73 9.72 0.89 12.11
CA PHE A 73 10.00 1.56 10.85
C PHE A 73 8.69 1.97 10.17
N SER A 74 8.78 2.78 9.12
CA SER A 74 7.60 3.12 8.31
C SER A 74 7.08 1.92 7.51
N THR A 75 5.82 1.95 7.12
CA THR A 75 5.25 0.95 6.20
C THR A 75 6.05 0.87 4.90
N ASN A 76 6.53 2.02 4.39
CA ASN A 76 7.33 2.07 3.17
C ASN A 76 8.66 1.32 3.31
N ASP A 77 9.34 1.42 4.46
CA ASP A 77 10.57 0.67 4.70
C ASP A 77 10.33 -0.85 4.65
N TYR A 78 9.20 -1.31 5.20
CA TYR A 78 8.84 -2.72 5.15
C TYR A 78 8.41 -3.17 3.75
N MET A 79 7.72 -2.32 2.99
CA MET A 79 7.36 -2.60 1.59
C MET A 79 8.59 -2.80 0.71
N LEU A 80 9.67 -2.05 0.92
CA LEU A 80 10.91 -2.22 0.14
C LEU A 80 11.51 -3.61 0.27
N ILE A 81 11.44 -4.22 1.44
CA ILE A 81 12.01 -5.56 1.71
C ILE A 81 11.01 -6.70 1.51
N SER A 82 9.74 -6.39 1.23
CA SER A 82 8.71 -7.42 1.06
C SER A 82 8.71 -8.00 -0.35
N ASP A 83 8.18 -9.21 -0.48
CA ASP A 83 7.94 -9.88 -1.75
C ASP A 83 6.50 -9.72 -2.23
N MET A 84 5.57 -9.39 -1.33
CA MET A 84 4.16 -9.16 -1.62
C MET A 84 3.56 -8.18 -0.62
N LEU A 85 2.62 -7.35 -1.11
CA LEU A 85 1.73 -6.54 -0.28
C LEU A 85 0.35 -7.19 -0.20
N ILE A 86 -0.18 -7.29 1.01
CA ILE A 86 -1.59 -7.57 1.29
C ILE A 86 -2.18 -6.28 1.85
N THR A 87 -3.25 -5.78 1.26
CA THR A 87 -3.91 -4.55 1.71
C THR A 87 -5.41 -4.59 1.39
N ASP A 88 -6.11 -3.50 1.62
CA ASP A 88 -7.53 -3.38 1.32
C ASP A 88 -7.81 -2.08 0.52
N TYR A 89 -8.12 -0.97 1.21
CA TYR A 89 -8.56 0.30 0.59
C TYR A 89 -7.48 1.39 0.66
N SER A 90 -6.24 1.01 0.92
CA SER A 90 -5.14 1.92 1.18
C SER A 90 -4.50 2.48 -0.09
N SER A 91 -4.11 3.76 -0.06
CA SER A 91 -3.32 4.39 -1.13
C SER A 91 -1.89 3.87 -1.25
N VAL A 92 -1.39 3.10 -0.30
CA VAL A 92 -0.04 2.48 -0.37
C VAL A 92 0.17 1.61 -1.61
N ILE A 93 -0.92 1.21 -2.28
CA ILE A 93 -0.87 0.46 -3.53
C ILE A 93 -0.13 1.21 -4.65
N PHE A 94 -0.24 2.54 -4.69
CA PHE A 94 0.43 3.36 -5.70
C PHE A 94 1.95 3.30 -5.52
N GLU A 95 2.43 3.43 -4.28
CA GLU A 95 3.85 3.35 -3.97
C GLU A 95 4.37 1.92 -4.17
N TYR A 96 3.61 0.92 -3.71
CA TYR A 96 4.01 -0.48 -3.87
C TYR A 96 4.05 -0.94 -5.32
N ALA A 97 3.14 -0.46 -6.15
CA ALA A 97 3.13 -0.77 -7.57
C ALA A 97 4.43 -0.36 -8.28
N LEU A 98 5.13 0.68 -7.82
CA LEU A 98 6.44 1.06 -8.37
C LEU A 98 7.53 0.02 -8.14
N LEU A 99 7.35 -0.89 -7.18
CA LEU A 99 8.31 -1.96 -6.88
C LEU A 99 8.21 -3.15 -7.85
N GLY A 100 7.16 -3.24 -8.67
CA GLY A 100 6.95 -4.35 -9.60
C GLY A 100 6.74 -5.68 -8.89
N LYS A 101 6.01 -5.68 -7.78
CA LYS A 101 5.75 -6.86 -6.95
C LYS A 101 4.26 -7.11 -6.81
N PRO A 102 3.82 -8.36 -6.52
CA PRO A 102 2.41 -8.71 -6.39
C PRO A 102 1.70 -7.98 -5.27
N ILE A 103 0.42 -7.62 -5.51
CA ILE A 103 -0.48 -7.04 -4.52
C ILE A 103 -1.71 -7.92 -4.42
N ALA A 104 -2.09 -8.30 -3.20
CA ALA A 104 -3.30 -9.03 -2.88
C ALA A 104 -4.25 -8.10 -2.11
N PHE A 105 -5.51 -8.03 -2.51
CA PHE A 105 -6.53 -7.20 -1.88
C PHE A 105 -7.44 -8.02 -1.01
N PHE A 106 -7.34 -7.88 0.32
CA PHE A 106 -8.21 -8.56 1.26
C PHE A 106 -9.36 -7.65 1.67
N CYS A 107 -10.47 -7.73 0.93
CA CYS A 107 -11.62 -6.84 1.02
C CYS A 107 -12.86 -7.56 1.54
N TYR A 108 -12.78 -8.18 2.75
CA TYR A 108 -13.87 -8.96 3.37
C TYR A 108 -15.13 -8.13 3.67
N ASP A 109 -14.96 -6.83 3.85
CA ASP A 109 -16.02 -5.89 4.22
C ASP A 109 -16.40 -4.89 3.10
N LEU A 110 -16.06 -5.20 1.84
CA LEU A 110 -16.25 -4.29 0.70
C LEU A 110 -17.67 -3.70 0.59
N LEU A 111 -18.69 -4.48 0.92
CA LEU A 111 -20.09 -4.03 0.88
C LEU A 111 -20.51 -3.17 2.09
N ARG A 112 -19.69 -3.17 3.16
CA ARG A 112 -19.95 -2.44 4.42
C ARG A 112 -19.03 -1.24 4.59
N TYR A 113 -18.00 -1.13 3.74
CA TYR A 113 -17.03 -0.05 3.83
C TYR A 113 -17.69 1.26 3.39
N ASP A 114 -17.74 2.23 4.27
CA ASP A 114 -18.57 3.44 4.20
C ASP A 114 -17.89 4.65 3.52
N ARG A 115 -16.69 4.46 2.99
CA ARG A 115 -15.95 5.54 2.31
C ARG A 115 -16.00 5.40 0.81
N ASP A 116 -16.04 6.53 0.12
CA ASP A 116 -15.93 6.57 -1.34
C ASP A 116 -14.58 6.07 -1.82
N PHE A 117 -14.61 5.34 -2.94
CA PHE A 117 -13.42 4.83 -3.60
C PHE A 117 -13.05 5.72 -4.79
N TYR A 118 -11.77 6.08 -4.87
CA TYR A 118 -11.22 6.66 -6.08
C TYR A 118 -11.12 5.62 -7.21
N LEU A 119 -10.80 4.38 -6.87
CA LEU A 119 -10.68 3.25 -7.78
C LEU A 119 -11.97 2.44 -7.83
N LYS A 120 -12.28 1.87 -8.99
CA LYS A 120 -13.39 0.91 -9.12
C LYS A 120 -12.92 -0.48 -8.67
N TYR A 121 -13.53 -0.97 -7.60
CA TYR A 121 -13.27 -2.32 -7.10
C TYR A 121 -14.18 -3.34 -7.78
N PRO A 122 -13.65 -4.47 -8.31
CA PRO A 122 -12.22 -4.84 -8.38
C PRO A 122 -11.51 -4.40 -9.66
N ASP A 123 -12.17 -3.70 -10.59
CA ASP A 123 -11.77 -3.57 -11.99
C ASP A 123 -10.49 -2.75 -12.19
N ASP A 124 -10.29 -1.72 -11.37
CA ASP A 124 -9.13 -0.81 -11.48
C ASP A 124 -7.93 -1.27 -10.64
N LEU A 125 -8.00 -2.41 -9.95
CA LEU A 125 -6.94 -2.82 -9.03
C LEU A 125 -5.80 -3.57 -9.74
N PRO A 126 -4.54 -3.38 -9.30
CA PRO A 126 -3.37 -4.02 -9.90
C PRO A 126 -3.17 -5.49 -9.50
N GLY A 127 -4.06 -6.06 -8.70
CA GLY A 127 -3.98 -7.44 -8.19
C GLY A 127 -5.35 -8.07 -7.98
N ASP A 128 -5.36 -9.25 -7.38
CA ASP A 128 -6.58 -10.00 -7.14
C ASP A 128 -7.23 -9.63 -5.81
N VAL A 129 -8.58 -9.68 -5.79
CA VAL A 129 -9.40 -9.36 -4.62
C VAL A 129 -9.92 -10.63 -3.98
N PHE A 130 -9.71 -10.75 -2.69
CA PHE A 130 -10.15 -11.86 -1.83
C PHE A 130 -11.17 -11.34 -0.83
N LYS A 131 -12.31 -12.00 -0.73
CA LYS A 131 -13.40 -11.62 0.16
C LYS A 131 -13.48 -12.49 1.41
N THR A 132 -12.81 -13.62 1.39
CA THR A 132 -12.72 -14.54 2.52
C THR A 132 -11.26 -14.85 2.86
N GLN A 133 -11.04 -15.24 4.10
CA GLN A 133 -9.69 -15.64 4.54
C GLN A 133 -9.23 -16.92 3.85
N GLU A 134 -10.14 -17.83 3.54
CA GLU A 134 -9.86 -19.07 2.84
C GLU A 134 -9.28 -18.81 1.45
N GLU A 135 -9.91 -17.91 0.68
CA GLU A 135 -9.44 -17.49 -0.65
C GLU A 135 -8.03 -16.88 -0.57
N LEU A 136 -7.82 -15.95 0.37
CA LEU A 136 -6.52 -15.32 0.59
C LEU A 136 -5.47 -16.37 0.97
N THR A 137 -5.81 -17.27 1.90
CA THR A 137 -4.90 -18.31 2.39
C THR A 137 -4.49 -19.27 1.28
N GLU A 138 -5.42 -19.69 0.42
CA GLU A 138 -5.12 -20.52 -0.75
C GLU A 138 -4.14 -19.81 -1.70
N TYR A 139 -4.38 -18.53 -1.95
CA TYR A 139 -3.49 -17.73 -2.79
C TYR A 139 -2.08 -17.58 -2.17
N LEU A 140 -1.97 -17.34 -0.87
CA LEU A 140 -0.67 -17.22 -0.18
C LEU A 140 0.15 -18.52 -0.22
N ARG A 141 -0.51 -19.68 -0.32
CA ARG A 141 0.12 -21.01 -0.45
C ARG A 141 0.47 -21.39 -1.87
N SER A 142 0.12 -20.57 -2.85
CA SER A 142 0.30 -20.82 -4.28
C SER A 142 1.24 -19.77 -4.91
N PRO A 143 2.57 -19.84 -4.65
CA PRO A 143 3.52 -18.83 -5.16
C PRO A 143 3.48 -18.66 -6.69
N GLU A 144 3.11 -19.73 -7.42
CA GLU A 144 2.96 -19.71 -8.88
C GLU A 144 1.83 -18.80 -9.37
N LYS A 145 0.84 -18.48 -8.51
CA LYS A 145 -0.24 -17.52 -8.79
C LYS A 145 0.15 -16.08 -8.47
N GLN A 146 1.24 -15.87 -7.73
CA GLN A 146 1.69 -14.57 -7.24
C GLN A 146 2.55 -13.87 -8.30
N VAL A 147 1.96 -13.61 -9.46
CA VAL A 147 2.62 -12.99 -10.62
C VAL A 147 1.92 -11.70 -11.02
N LEU A 148 2.67 -10.81 -11.66
CA LEU A 148 2.09 -9.61 -12.23
C LEU A 148 1.24 -9.96 -13.45
N THR A 149 0.00 -9.45 -13.46
CA THR A 149 -1.00 -9.74 -14.51
C THR A 149 -1.18 -8.52 -15.43
N ASP A 150 -2.02 -8.69 -16.45
CA ASP A 150 -2.42 -7.57 -17.33
C ASP A 150 -3.13 -6.45 -16.55
N LYS A 151 -3.81 -6.77 -15.43
CA LYS A 151 -4.41 -5.77 -14.53
C LYS A 151 -3.33 -4.82 -13.97
N TYR A 152 -2.19 -5.38 -13.56
CA TYR A 152 -1.07 -4.57 -13.08
C TYR A 152 -0.55 -3.63 -14.17
N THR A 153 -0.36 -4.14 -15.38
CA THR A 153 0.11 -3.33 -16.51
C THR A 153 -0.88 -2.21 -16.85
N ALA A 154 -2.18 -2.51 -16.86
CA ALA A 154 -3.23 -1.51 -17.08
C ALA A 154 -3.26 -0.44 -15.99
N PHE A 155 -3.12 -0.85 -14.72
CA PHE A 155 -3.02 0.07 -13.59
C PHE A 155 -1.82 1.01 -13.72
N MET A 156 -0.63 0.49 -14.04
CA MET A 156 0.57 1.30 -14.22
C MET A 156 0.41 2.31 -15.36
N GLN A 157 -0.17 1.90 -16.47
CA GLN A 157 -0.44 2.82 -17.60
C GLN A 157 -1.44 3.91 -17.22
N LYS A 158 -2.50 3.56 -16.52
CA LYS A 158 -3.60 4.49 -16.20
C LYS A 158 -3.23 5.47 -15.09
N TYR A 159 -2.57 5.02 -14.03
CA TYR A 159 -2.38 5.80 -12.81
C TYR A 159 -0.94 6.20 -12.55
N MET A 160 0.05 5.49 -13.09
CA MET A 160 1.45 5.64 -12.74
C MET A 160 2.33 6.07 -13.93
N SER A 161 1.75 6.38 -15.07
CA SER A 161 2.48 6.70 -16.31
C SER A 161 3.44 7.89 -16.20
N ALA A 162 3.19 8.81 -15.25
CA ALA A 162 4.05 9.96 -14.98
C ALA A 162 5.11 9.72 -13.88
N CYS A 163 5.14 8.53 -13.27
CA CYS A 163 6.07 8.16 -12.19
C CYS A 163 7.38 7.62 -12.76
N ASP A 164 8.13 8.47 -13.47
CA ASP A 164 9.39 8.15 -14.17
C ASP A 164 10.65 8.65 -13.46
N GLY A 165 10.51 9.15 -12.22
CA GLY A 165 11.61 9.73 -11.44
C GLY A 165 11.89 11.21 -11.71
N HIS A 166 11.26 11.84 -12.72
CA HIS A 166 11.51 13.22 -13.13
C HIS A 166 10.45 14.23 -12.66
N SER A 167 9.57 13.88 -11.75
CA SER A 167 8.47 14.74 -11.28
C SER A 167 8.98 16.04 -10.67
N CYS A 168 10.05 16.01 -9.87
CA CYS A 168 10.64 17.20 -9.27
C CYS A 168 11.19 18.16 -10.31
N GLU A 169 11.83 17.68 -11.36
CA GLU A 169 12.35 18.48 -12.47
C GLU A 169 11.21 19.18 -13.22
N ARG A 170 10.13 18.44 -13.50
CA ARG A 170 8.94 19.03 -14.17
C ARG A 170 8.29 20.11 -13.33
N ILE A 171 8.14 19.88 -12.01
CA ILE A 171 7.57 20.86 -11.08
C ILE A 171 8.48 22.09 -11.00
N ALA A 172 9.79 21.93 -10.86
CA ALA A 172 10.73 23.05 -10.82
C ALA A 172 10.70 23.87 -12.12
N THR A 173 10.64 23.20 -13.27
CA THR A 173 10.51 23.86 -14.58
C THR A 173 9.20 24.68 -14.66
N LEU A 174 8.10 24.09 -14.21
CA LEU A 174 6.80 24.76 -14.18
C LEU A 174 6.82 26.00 -13.29
N ILE A 175 7.33 25.89 -12.06
CA ILE A 175 7.45 27.03 -11.12
C ILE A 175 8.29 28.14 -11.73
N ASN A 176 9.45 27.81 -12.30
CA ASN A 176 10.34 28.78 -12.92
C ASN A 176 9.66 29.49 -14.10
N SER A 177 8.87 28.80 -14.90
CA SER A 177 8.12 29.40 -16.00
C SER A 177 7.09 30.44 -15.50
N TYR A 178 6.35 30.14 -14.43
CA TYR A 178 5.40 31.08 -13.82
C TYR A 178 6.11 32.27 -13.20
N MET A 179 7.23 32.09 -12.54
CA MET A 179 8.02 33.21 -11.98
C MET A 179 8.58 34.11 -13.06
N ALA A 180 9.07 33.56 -14.16
CA ALA A 180 9.57 34.38 -15.30
C ALA A 180 8.47 35.21 -15.93
N VAL A 181 7.26 34.68 -16.11
CA VAL A 181 6.10 35.43 -16.65
C VAL A 181 5.69 36.54 -15.69
N SER A 182 5.62 36.28 -14.38
CA SER A 182 5.28 37.28 -13.38
C SER A 182 6.29 38.45 -13.36
N TYR A 183 7.58 38.17 -13.49
CA TYR A 183 8.63 39.18 -13.52
C TYR A 183 8.58 40.05 -14.76
N THR A 184 8.23 39.49 -15.92
CA THR A 184 8.06 40.28 -17.17
C THR A 184 6.85 41.22 -17.09
N HIS A 185 5.74 40.81 -16.47
CA HIS A 185 4.58 41.65 -16.24
C HIS A 185 4.87 42.81 -15.30
N LEU A 186 5.61 42.63 -14.22
CA LEU A 186 6.01 43.70 -13.30
C LEU A 186 6.91 44.73 -13.98
N ARG A 187 7.89 44.30 -14.78
CA ARG A 187 8.74 45.25 -15.55
C ARG A 187 7.97 46.04 -16.60
N ALA A 188 6.99 45.45 -17.26
CA ALA A 188 6.16 46.15 -18.24
C ALA A 188 5.32 47.28 -17.61
N HIS A 189 4.90 47.09 -16.35
CA HIS A 189 4.17 48.14 -15.61
C HIS A 189 5.08 49.28 -15.10
N GLU A 190 6.36 49.00 -14.82
CA GLU A 190 7.32 50.04 -14.41
C GLU A 190 7.80 50.90 -15.56
N THR A 191 7.92 50.36 -16.78
CA THR A 191 8.36 51.12 -17.96
C THR A 191 7.24 51.92 -18.66
N GLY A 192 5.98 51.73 -18.30
CA GLY A 192 4.82 52.47 -18.84
C GLY A 192 4.46 53.75 -18.09
N ARG A 193 5.29 54.21 -17.13
CA ARG A 193 5.10 55.43 -16.34
C ARG A 193 6.22 56.46 -16.56
N ASN A 194 6.56 56.76 -17.80
CA ASN A 194 7.34 57.96 -18.17
C ASN A 194 6.62 58.76 -19.25
#